data_166cb5cd4a4e19e01ee6242dadfdd6e9
#
_entry.id   166cb5cd4a4e19e01ee6242dadfdd6e9
#
_cell.length_a   1.000
_cell.length_b   1.000
_cell.length_c   1.000
_cell.angle_alpha   90.00
_cell.angle_beta   90.00
_cell.angle_gamma   90.00
#
_symmetry.space_group_name_H-M   'P 1'
#
loop_
_entity.id
_entity.type
_entity.pdbx_description
1 polymer ?
#
loop_
_entity_poly.entity_id
_entity_poly.type
_entity_poly.pdbx_seq_one_letter_code
_entity_poly.pdbx_strand_id
1 'polypeptide(L)'
;RKCLENPTLRERDYAKQNIILIGPTGVGKTYLIRSVADLIGVPFVKADATKFSETGYVGSDVEDLVRELYRRSDNDVQRAQFGIVYLDEVDKIAMARNEAGSRDVSGRGVQTNLLKLMEETDVSIRSPQDMASQIQAMMEAQRGKKSSSSINTKHNLFIVSGAFDGL
;
A
#
# COMPACT_ATOMS: atom_id res chain seq x y z
N ARG A 1 -9.73 -1.05 15.00
CA ARG A 1 -10.90 -1.70 15.60
C ARG A 1 -11.85 -0.66 16.19
N LYS A 2 -11.41 0.21 17.14
CA LYS A 2 -12.26 1.26 17.73
C LYS A 2 -12.91 2.17 16.67
N CYS A 3 -12.19 2.53 15.59
CA CYS A 3 -12.75 3.34 14.51
C CYS A 3 -13.78 2.61 13.65
N LEU A 4 -13.70 1.27 13.54
CA LEU A 4 -14.72 0.46 12.87
C LEU A 4 -16.01 0.39 13.69
N GLU A 5 -15.85 0.32 15.01
CA GLU A 5 -16.98 0.20 15.96
C GLU A 5 -17.67 1.55 16.24
N ASN A 6 -16.96 2.67 16.03
CA ASN A 6 -17.49 4.01 16.33
C ASN A 6 -17.23 5.01 15.20
N PRO A 7 -18.23 5.32 14.35
CA PRO A 7 -18.07 6.23 13.21
C PRO A 7 -17.63 7.64 13.58
N THR A 8 -17.98 8.14 14.76
CA THR A 8 -17.60 9.50 15.19
C THR A 8 -16.11 9.65 15.46
N LEU A 9 -15.38 8.55 15.70
CA LEU A 9 -13.93 8.58 15.84
C LEU A 9 -13.21 8.74 14.51
N ARG A 10 -13.89 8.49 13.38
CA ARG A 10 -13.33 8.66 12.03
C ARG A 10 -13.20 10.14 11.63
N GLU A 11 -14.02 11.01 12.21
CA GLU A 11 -14.08 12.45 11.90
C GLU A 11 -13.12 13.29 12.72
N ARG A 12 -12.52 12.71 13.79
CA ARG A 12 -11.51 13.42 14.56
C ARG A 12 -10.22 13.49 13.78
N ASP A 13 -9.49 14.60 13.92
CA ASP A 13 -8.14 14.83 13.38
C ASP A 13 -7.18 13.72 13.87
N TYR A 14 -7.26 12.57 13.21
CA TYR A 14 -6.37 11.44 13.43
C TYR A 14 -5.14 11.63 12.55
N ALA A 15 -4.03 12.04 13.16
CA ALA A 15 -2.76 12.04 12.47
C ALA A 15 -2.33 10.58 12.23
N LYS A 16 -2.32 10.18 10.96
CA LYS A 16 -1.81 8.87 10.52
C LYS A 16 -0.34 8.76 10.91
N GLN A 17 0.00 7.73 11.68
CA GLN A 17 1.38 7.44 12.05
C GLN A 17 1.88 6.23 11.27
N ASN A 18 2.75 6.47 10.28
CA ASN A 18 3.49 5.39 9.64
C ASN A 18 4.69 5.00 10.51
N ILE A 19 5.09 3.73 10.43
CA ILE A 19 6.12 3.14 11.30
C ILE A 19 7.31 2.71 10.44
N ILE A 20 8.52 3.00 10.92
CA ILE A 20 9.76 2.48 10.35
C ILE A 20 10.35 1.47 11.32
N LEU A 21 10.63 0.25 10.84
CA LEU A 21 11.32 -0.80 11.58
C LEU A 21 12.74 -0.96 11.04
N ILE A 22 13.72 -0.63 11.87
CA ILE A 22 15.14 -0.76 11.52
C ILE A 22 15.71 -1.98 12.23
N GLY A 23 16.46 -2.80 11.52
CA GLY A 23 17.15 -3.95 12.08
C GLY A 23 17.55 -4.98 11.04
N PRO A 24 18.49 -5.88 11.36
CA PRO A 24 19.06 -6.84 10.43
C PRO A 24 18.00 -7.76 9.83
N THR A 25 18.32 -8.33 8.67
CA THR A 25 17.46 -9.31 8.01
C THR A 25 17.37 -10.59 8.85
N GLY A 26 16.21 -11.26 8.83
CA GLY A 26 16.04 -12.55 9.50
C GLY A 26 15.66 -12.50 10.98
N VAL A 27 15.60 -11.35 11.63
CA VAL A 27 15.25 -11.22 13.07
C VAL A 27 13.74 -11.34 13.37
N GLY A 28 12.92 -11.66 12.38
CA GLY A 28 11.48 -11.89 12.58
C GLY A 28 10.59 -10.66 12.51
N LYS A 29 11.05 -9.53 11.95
CA LYS A 29 10.25 -8.29 11.80
C LYS A 29 8.89 -8.57 11.14
N THR A 30 8.89 -9.24 9.99
CA THR A 30 7.65 -9.59 9.26
C THR A 30 6.72 -10.47 10.08
N TYR A 31 7.28 -11.47 10.78
CA TYR A 31 6.50 -12.39 11.61
C TYR A 31 5.79 -11.65 12.74
N LEU A 32 6.50 -10.75 13.42
CA LEU A 32 5.94 -9.94 14.50
C LEU A 32 4.74 -9.11 14.01
N ILE A 33 4.91 -8.39 12.90
CA ILE A 33 3.84 -7.51 12.39
C ILE A 33 2.63 -8.32 11.90
N ARG A 34 2.86 -9.44 11.24
CA ARG A 34 1.78 -10.34 10.84
C ARG A 34 1.00 -10.86 12.05
N SER A 35 1.70 -11.31 13.09
CA SER A 35 1.05 -11.79 14.32
C SER A 35 0.22 -10.70 15.00
N VAL A 36 0.70 -9.46 14.98
CA VAL A 36 -0.06 -8.30 15.49
C VAL A 36 -1.31 -8.05 14.65
N ALA A 37 -1.20 -8.08 13.31
CA ALA A 37 -2.34 -7.89 12.42
C ALA A 37 -3.42 -8.97 12.63
N ASP A 38 -2.99 -10.23 12.75
CA ASP A 38 -3.87 -11.37 13.02
C ASP A 38 -4.57 -11.22 14.38
N LEU A 39 -3.83 -10.81 15.43
CA LEU A 39 -4.39 -10.58 16.77
C LEU A 39 -5.44 -9.47 16.79
N ILE A 40 -5.21 -8.39 16.02
CA ILE A 40 -6.14 -7.25 15.91
C ILE A 40 -7.33 -7.62 15.00
N GLY A 41 -7.15 -8.56 14.08
CA GLY A 41 -8.16 -8.99 13.10
C GLY A 41 -8.33 -8.01 11.95
N VAL A 42 -7.23 -7.37 11.50
CA VAL A 42 -7.22 -6.46 10.35
C VAL A 42 -6.54 -7.11 9.14
N PRO A 43 -6.94 -6.72 7.91
CA PRO A 43 -6.26 -7.21 6.70
C PRO A 43 -4.78 -6.84 6.72
N PHE A 44 -3.94 -7.76 6.25
CA PHE A 44 -2.49 -7.59 6.21
C PHE A 44 -1.94 -7.93 4.83
N VAL A 45 -1.15 -7.03 4.25
CA VAL A 45 -0.41 -7.24 3.01
C VAL A 45 1.07 -7.02 3.26
N LYS A 46 1.89 -7.95 2.77
CA LYS A 46 3.35 -7.81 2.73
C LYS A 46 3.81 -7.65 1.29
N ALA A 47 4.73 -6.72 1.06
CA ALA A 47 5.45 -6.61 -0.19
C ALA A 47 6.94 -6.30 0.04
N ASP A 48 7.71 -6.58 -0.98
CA ASP A 48 9.12 -6.24 -1.07
C ASP A 48 9.24 -4.99 -1.96
N ALA A 49 9.83 -3.95 -1.41
CA ALA A 49 9.92 -2.65 -2.06
C ALA A 49 10.73 -2.68 -3.37
N THR A 50 11.65 -3.64 -3.52
CA THR A 50 12.46 -3.79 -4.73
C THR A 50 11.69 -4.33 -5.95
N LYS A 51 10.46 -4.82 -5.74
CA LYS A 51 9.61 -5.37 -6.82
C LYS A 51 8.76 -4.32 -7.53
N PHE A 52 8.75 -3.09 -7.05
CA PHE A 52 7.98 -2.01 -7.67
C PHE A 52 8.78 -1.31 -8.75
N SER A 53 8.08 -0.83 -9.79
CA SER A 53 8.63 0.04 -10.82
C SER A 53 7.83 1.33 -10.93
N GLU A 54 8.47 2.40 -11.39
CA GLU A 54 7.84 3.73 -11.52
C GLU A 54 6.63 3.72 -12.46
N THR A 55 6.69 2.92 -13.52
CA THR A 55 5.69 2.93 -14.59
C THR A 55 4.69 1.77 -14.53
N GLY A 56 4.88 0.81 -13.62
CA GLY A 56 4.08 -0.43 -13.60
C GLY A 56 4.26 -1.32 -14.83
N TYR A 57 5.11 -0.90 -15.78
CA TYR A 57 5.30 -1.62 -17.04
C TYR A 57 6.22 -2.85 -16.88
N VAL A 58 7.18 -2.75 -15.95
CA VAL A 58 8.07 -3.84 -15.56
C VAL A 58 8.11 -3.87 -14.03
N GLY A 59 7.14 -4.55 -13.41
CA GLY A 59 6.99 -4.63 -11.97
C GLY A 59 5.56 -4.33 -11.51
N SER A 60 5.30 -4.48 -10.22
CA SER A 60 4.00 -4.17 -9.62
C SER A 60 3.85 -2.67 -9.39
N ASP A 61 2.63 -2.16 -9.54
CA ASP A 61 2.28 -0.81 -9.12
C ASP A 61 2.14 -0.76 -7.59
N VAL A 62 2.57 0.33 -6.97
CA VAL A 62 2.42 0.52 -5.51
C VAL A 62 0.96 0.54 -5.08
N GLU A 63 0.04 0.96 -5.94
CA GLU A 63 -1.40 0.92 -5.68
C GLU A 63 -1.95 -0.51 -5.57
N ASP A 64 -1.26 -1.50 -6.17
CA ASP A 64 -1.67 -2.91 -6.06
C ASP A 64 -1.65 -3.42 -4.62
N LEU A 65 -0.88 -2.78 -3.73
CA LEU A 65 -0.90 -3.06 -2.30
C LEU A 65 -2.28 -2.82 -1.68
N VAL A 66 -2.92 -1.72 -2.06
CA VAL A 66 -4.26 -1.36 -1.57
C VAL A 66 -5.33 -2.25 -2.22
N ARG A 67 -5.16 -2.58 -3.51
CA ARG A 67 -6.04 -3.53 -4.20
C ARG A 67 -5.95 -4.93 -3.59
N GLU A 68 -4.76 -5.33 -3.15
CA GLU A 68 -4.56 -6.61 -2.44
C GLU A 68 -5.18 -6.58 -1.03
N LEU A 69 -5.10 -5.46 -0.30
CA LEU A 69 -5.84 -5.30 0.96
C LEU A 69 -7.34 -5.48 0.75
N TYR A 70 -7.89 -4.93 -0.32
CA TYR A 70 -9.30 -5.09 -0.67
C TYR A 70 -9.67 -6.55 -0.88
N ARG A 71 -8.88 -7.29 -1.69
CA ARG A 71 -9.11 -8.72 -1.92
C ARG A 71 -9.07 -9.52 -0.61
N ARG A 72 -8.12 -9.23 0.28
CA ARG A 72 -7.97 -9.88 1.59
C ARG A 72 -9.03 -9.48 2.61
N SER A 73 -9.80 -8.45 2.30
CA SER A 73 -10.92 -7.98 3.11
C SER A 73 -12.27 -8.55 2.65
N ASP A 74 -12.27 -9.62 1.84
CA ASP A 74 -13.47 -10.17 1.21
C ASP A 74 -14.24 -9.14 0.36
N ASN A 75 -13.48 -8.24 -0.30
CA ASN A 75 -13.99 -7.11 -1.07
C ASN A 75 -14.82 -6.09 -0.26
N ASP A 76 -14.54 -6.00 1.03
CA ASP A 76 -15.09 -4.97 1.90
C ASP A 76 -14.17 -3.74 1.94
N VAL A 77 -14.64 -2.62 1.36
CA VAL A 77 -13.91 -1.34 1.31
C VAL A 77 -13.62 -0.81 2.71
N GLN A 78 -14.59 -0.92 3.64
CA GLN A 78 -14.42 -0.39 4.99
C GLN A 78 -13.35 -1.16 5.76
N ARG A 79 -13.32 -2.48 5.64
CA ARG A 79 -12.27 -3.29 6.24
C ARG A 79 -10.91 -3.02 5.61
N ALA A 80 -10.84 -2.88 4.27
CA ALA A 80 -9.61 -2.60 3.55
C ALA A 80 -8.95 -1.29 3.99
N GLN A 81 -9.74 -0.24 4.25
CA GLN A 81 -9.26 1.05 4.73
C GLN A 81 -8.54 1.00 6.09
N PHE A 82 -8.75 -0.04 6.89
CA PHE A 82 -8.09 -0.22 8.19
C PHE A 82 -7.03 -1.32 8.17
N GLY A 83 -6.60 -1.73 6.99
CA GLY A 83 -5.57 -2.74 6.81
C GLY A 83 -4.16 -2.24 7.10
N ILE A 84 -3.25 -3.19 7.27
CA ILE A 84 -1.82 -2.96 7.45
C ILE A 84 -1.07 -3.33 6.18
N VAL A 85 -0.28 -2.41 5.67
CA VAL A 85 0.68 -2.64 4.57
C VAL A 85 2.08 -2.67 5.15
N TYR A 86 2.75 -3.80 5.01
CA TYR A 86 4.14 -3.97 5.41
C TYR A 86 5.05 -4.02 4.19
N LEU A 87 6.00 -3.08 4.12
CA LEU A 87 6.97 -2.96 3.05
C LEU A 87 8.35 -3.32 3.58
N ASP A 88 8.94 -4.38 3.03
CA ASP A 88 10.29 -4.82 3.36
C ASP A 88 11.33 -4.25 2.39
N GLU A 89 12.58 -4.17 2.82
CA GLU A 89 13.74 -3.81 2.01
C GLU A 89 13.67 -2.38 1.39
N VAL A 90 13.03 -1.42 2.10
CA VAL A 90 12.90 -0.05 1.58
C VAL A 90 14.23 0.70 1.47
N ASP A 91 15.24 0.32 2.25
CA ASP A 91 16.62 0.81 2.16
C ASP A 91 17.25 0.54 0.79
N LYS A 92 16.91 -0.58 0.15
CA LYS A 92 17.46 -0.94 -1.16
C LYS A 92 16.94 -0.06 -2.31
N ILE A 93 15.73 0.49 -2.20
CA ILE A 93 15.22 1.46 -3.20
C ILE A 93 16.04 2.75 -3.16
N ALA A 94 16.53 3.14 -1.98
CA ALA A 94 17.38 4.33 -1.83
C ALA A 94 18.80 4.14 -2.34
N MET A 95 19.30 2.90 -2.31
CA MET A 95 20.68 2.53 -2.67
C MET A 95 20.87 2.22 -4.16
N ALA A 96 19.81 2.12 -4.95
CA ALA A 96 19.88 1.84 -6.38
C ALA A 96 20.54 3.03 -7.14
N ARG A 97 21.85 3.22 -6.94
CA ARG A 97 22.70 4.04 -7.78
C ARG A 97 23.30 3.11 -8.84
N ASN A 98 22.96 3.34 -10.09
CA ASN A 98 23.66 2.66 -11.17
C ASN A 98 25.14 3.02 -11.11
N GLU A 99 26.02 2.01 -11.14
CA GLU A 99 27.48 2.14 -11.20
C GLU A 99 27.95 2.99 -12.41
N ALA A 100 27.10 3.25 -13.39
CA ALA A 100 27.33 4.04 -14.59
C ALA A 100 27.12 5.55 -14.42
N GLY A 101 26.90 6.08 -13.21
CA GLY A 101 26.73 7.52 -12.98
C GLY A 101 25.44 8.14 -13.54
N SER A 102 24.58 7.35 -14.15
CA SER A 102 23.25 7.77 -14.58
C SER A 102 22.32 7.81 -13.35
N ARG A 103 21.59 8.92 -13.17
CA ARG A 103 20.55 9.02 -12.14
C ARG A 103 19.52 7.92 -12.39
N ASP A 104 19.37 7.01 -11.43
CA ASP A 104 18.27 6.05 -11.45
C ASP A 104 16.96 6.81 -11.20
N VAL A 105 16.28 7.13 -12.29
CA VAL A 105 15.00 7.83 -12.27
C VAL A 105 13.90 6.89 -11.75
N SER A 106 14.07 5.57 -11.95
CA SER A 106 13.04 4.58 -11.60
C SER A 106 12.86 4.42 -10.07
N GLY A 107 13.96 4.36 -9.32
CA GLY A 107 13.89 4.28 -7.85
C GLY A 107 13.25 5.50 -7.19
N ARG A 108 13.50 6.70 -7.74
CA ARG A 108 12.91 7.93 -7.23
C ARG A 108 11.41 8.02 -7.50
N GLY A 109 10.94 7.52 -8.64
CA GLY A 109 9.52 7.45 -8.96
C GLY A 109 8.76 6.51 -8.04
N VAL A 110 9.31 5.33 -7.74
CA VAL A 110 8.76 4.39 -6.76
C VAL A 110 8.64 5.04 -5.38
N GLN A 111 9.71 5.72 -4.91
CA GLN A 111 9.69 6.43 -3.62
C GLN A 111 8.58 7.48 -3.58
N THR A 112 8.43 8.30 -4.64
CA THR A 112 7.41 9.33 -4.71
C THR A 112 6.00 8.74 -4.68
N ASN A 113 5.77 7.65 -5.40
CA ASN A 113 4.46 6.98 -5.42
C ASN A 113 4.14 6.32 -4.08
N LEU A 114 5.13 5.71 -3.41
CA LEU A 114 4.98 5.18 -2.06
C LEU A 114 4.64 6.29 -1.06
N LEU A 115 5.32 7.43 -1.10
CA LEU A 115 5.03 8.56 -0.21
C LEU A 115 3.59 9.06 -0.38
N LYS A 116 3.12 9.24 -1.61
CA LYS A 116 1.72 9.62 -1.88
C LYS A 116 0.74 8.63 -1.28
N LEU A 117 1.01 7.33 -1.44
CA LEU A 117 0.16 6.27 -0.91
C LEU A 117 0.17 6.25 0.63
N MET A 118 1.33 6.54 1.23
CA MET A 118 1.51 6.60 2.70
C MET A 118 0.87 7.84 3.33
N GLU A 119 0.63 8.90 2.58
CA GLU A 119 -0.09 10.09 3.05
C GLU A 119 -1.60 9.83 3.05
N GLU A 120 -2.30 10.37 2.07
CA GLU A 120 -3.73 10.13 1.86
C GLU A 120 -4.02 10.17 0.36
N THR A 121 -4.51 9.03 -0.17
CA THR A 121 -4.79 8.89 -1.60
C THR A 121 -6.01 8.00 -1.80
N ASP A 122 -6.83 8.34 -2.79
CA ASP A 122 -7.92 7.49 -3.27
C ASP A 122 -7.40 6.55 -4.35
N VAL A 123 -7.35 5.27 -4.04
CA VAL A 123 -6.90 4.21 -4.96
C VAL A 123 -8.10 3.55 -5.60
N SER A 124 -8.13 3.51 -6.94
CA SER A 124 -9.15 2.76 -7.67
C SER A 124 -9.02 1.25 -7.39
N ILE A 125 -10.13 0.60 -7.03
CA ILE A 125 -10.19 -0.85 -6.84
C ILE A 125 -9.90 -1.58 -8.15
N ARG A 126 -10.26 -0.98 -9.28
CA ARG A 126 -10.05 -1.53 -10.62
C ARG A 126 -8.67 -1.17 -11.12
N SER A 127 -7.90 -2.17 -11.53
CA SER A 127 -6.62 -1.92 -12.18
C SER A 127 -6.84 -1.34 -13.58
N PRO A 128 -6.13 -0.26 -13.95
CA PRO A 128 -6.18 0.28 -15.32
C PRO A 128 -5.72 -0.72 -16.37
N GLN A 129 -4.99 -1.76 -15.98
CA GLN A 129 -4.43 -2.78 -16.88
C GLN A 129 -5.40 -3.94 -17.12
N ASP A 130 -6.51 -4.02 -16.39
CA ASP A 130 -7.49 -5.09 -16.54
C ASP A 130 -8.58 -4.71 -17.53
N MET A 131 -8.51 -5.29 -18.75
CA MET A 131 -9.49 -5.07 -19.82
C MET A 131 -10.92 -5.43 -19.39
N ALA A 132 -11.10 -6.47 -18.58
CA ALA A 132 -12.43 -6.87 -18.10
C ALA A 132 -13.03 -5.78 -17.20
N SER A 133 -12.21 -5.17 -16.35
CA SER A 133 -12.59 -4.04 -15.49
C SER A 133 -12.95 -2.79 -16.30
N GLN A 134 -12.28 -2.54 -17.42
CA GLN A 134 -12.60 -1.42 -18.32
C GLN A 134 -13.95 -1.60 -19.00
N ILE A 135 -14.23 -2.78 -19.53
CA ILE A 135 -15.50 -3.10 -20.18
C ILE A 135 -16.65 -2.99 -19.17
N GLN A 136 -16.46 -3.50 -17.97
CA GLN A 136 -17.47 -3.42 -16.90
C GLN A 136 -17.72 -1.97 -16.48
N ALA A 137 -16.67 -1.13 -16.40
CA ALA A 137 -16.82 0.31 -16.12
C ALA A 137 -17.63 1.04 -17.19
N MET A 138 -17.42 0.71 -18.47
CA MET A 138 -18.21 1.27 -19.57
C MET A 138 -19.69 0.88 -19.48
N MET A 139 -19.98 -0.40 -19.16
CA MET A 139 -21.36 -0.87 -18.99
C MET A 139 -22.07 -0.23 -17.81
N GLU A 140 -21.37 -0.02 -16.68
CA GLU A 140 -21.92 0.63 -15.48
C GLU A 140 -22.16 2.12 -15.70
N ALA A 141 -21.25 2.80 -16.41
CA ALA A 141 -21.42 4.21 -16.79
C ALA A 141 -22.68 4.42 -17.66
N GLN A 142 -22.97 3.50 -18.59
CA GLN A 142 -24.20 3.51 -19.39
C GLN A 142 -25.45 3.28 -18.54
N ARG A 143 -25.36 2.58 -17.41
CA ARG A 143 -26.48 2.32 -16.49
C ARG A 143 -26.67 3.40 -15.42
N GLY A 144 -25.90 4.48 -15.45
CA GLY A 144 -26.02 5.61 -14.51
C GLY A 144 -25.61 5.28 -13.06
N LYS A 145 -25.01 4.12 -12.82
CA LYS A 145 -24.49 3.73 -11.51
C LYS A 145 -23.06 4.25 -11.37
N LYS A 146 -22.86 5.37 -10.68
CA LYS A 146 -21.57 5.72 -10.10
C LYS A 146 -21.28 4.81 -8.91
N SER A 147 -20.72 3.64 -9.13
CA SER A 147 -20.06 2.92 -8.04
C SER A 147 -18.71 3.63 -7.81
N SER A 148 -18.60 4.37 -6.74
CA SER A 148 -17.31 4.90 -6.28
C SER A 148 -16.48 3.70 -5.79
N SER A 149 -15.72 3.14 -6.70
CA SER A 149 -14.89 1.97 -6.42
C SER A 149 -13.47 2.40 -6.10
N SER A 150 -13.32 3.28 -5.11
CA SER A 150 -12.01 3.68 -4.59
C SER A 150 -11.88 3.38 -3.10
N ILE A 151 -10.65 3.14 -2.68
CA ILE A 151 -10.26 2.95 -1.29
C ILE A 151 -9.38 4.14 -0.89
N ASN A 152 -9.78 4.87 0.15
CA ASN A 152 -8.98 5.94 0.71
C ASN A 152 -7.95 5.38 1.69
N THR A 153 -6.69 5.76 1.54
CA THR A 153 -5.58 5.23 2.36
C THR A 153 -5.40 5.94 3.70
N LYS A 154 -6.22 6.94 4.04
CA LYS A 154 -6.11 7.74 5.27
C LYS A 154 -5.94 6.90 6.53
N HIS A 155 -6.64 5.78 6.64
CA HIS A 155 -6.63 4.93 7.83
C HIS A 155 -5.79 3.66 7.68
N ASN A 156 -5.16 3.43 6.50
CA ASN A 156 -4.22 2.34 6.34
C ASN A 156 -2.95 2.61 7.14
N LEU A 157 -2.47 1.63 7.89
CA LEU A 157 -1.19 1.69 8.58
C LEU A 157 -0.10 1.17 7.66
N PHE A 158 0.86 2.02 7.30
CA PHE A 158 2.05 1.61 6.58
C PHE A 158 3.20 1.38 7.57
N ILE A 159 3.79 0.20 7.47
CA ILE A 159 4.98 -0.17 8.23
C ILE A 159 6.05 -0.52 7.21
N VAL A 160 7.14 0.24 7.22
CA VAL A 160 8.27 0.03 6.32
C VAL A 160 9.44 -0.54 7.11
N SER A 161 10.22 -1.43 6.48
CA SER A 161 11.40 -2.02 7.12
C SER A 161 12.60 -2.08 6.19
N GLY A 162 13.78 -2.06 6.80
CA GLY A 162 15.06 -2.23 6.13
C GLY A 162 16.17 -2.51 7.13
N ALA A 163 17.29 -2.97 6.64
CA ALA A 163 18.49 -3.16 7.45
C ALA A 163 19.18 -1.83 7.72
N PHE A 164 19.20 -0.94 6.71
CA PHE A 164 19.88 0.37 6.74
C PHE A 164 21.35 0.25 7.15
N ASP A 165 22.05 -0.74 6.59
CA ASP A 165 23.46 -0.96 6.84
C ASP A 165 24.26 0.26 6.42
N GLY A 166 24.95 0.92 7.37
CA GLY A 166 25.77 2.10 7.13
C GLY A 166 25.17 3.44 7.61
N LEU A 167 24.07 3.41 8.34
CA LEU A 167 23.57 4.53 9.13
C LEU A 167 24.24 4.59 10.48
#